data_7c6157a8e93ec2f5241e06ddc3638cf4
#
_entry.id   7c6157a8e93ec2f5241e06ddc3638cf4
#
_cell.length_a   1.000
_cell.length_b   1.000
_cell.length_c   1.000
_cell.angle_alpha   90.00
_cell.angle_beta   90.00
_cell.angle_gamma   90.00
#
_symmetry.space_group_name_H-M   'P 1'
#
loop_
_entity.id
_entity.type
_entity.pdbx_description
1 polymer ?
#
loop_
_entity_poly.entity_id
_entity_poly.type
_entity_poly.pdbx_seq_one_letter_code
_entity_poly.pdbx_strand_id
1 'polypeptide(L)'
;MLDIIPNNIGMSNVCSVPLNFIFTRGQGIKVTSVVSKICDQKKTRIPTLIDSSNDNSGFEGAVVLEPTSGIYIDDPIVVLDYASLYPSTIIEMNLSPETLLEDEKYIEKLKSENRLEEVCNIIKYDNYTTTMNGKTISKVINKEKPIETCYFIKNNRKTERGEILPESMGIIPIVLKHLVDQRQNAKDIMFNEKNEFKKKILDGFQLAYKVTANSVYGQLGAKTSTIYMKKVAACTTSVGRKHIDDAKNGVIEWASKEKMEIPEIIYGDTDSVFIKFSRKTKDGSILTGKDAVKYSIDCGQKAGKYITENILSNPQDLEYEKTFYPFILISKKRYIGDKYETIKDVDNNKFKRTSMGIVMKRRDNAPIVK
;
A
#
# COMPACT_ATOMS: atom_id res chain seq x y z
N MET A 1 17.51 5.99 23.33
CA MET A 1 17.19 7.44 23.51
C MET A 1 17.71 8.30 22.36
N LEU A 2 18.84 7.97 21.77
CA LEU A 2 19.48 8.77 20.69
C LEU A 2 18.71 8.83 19.37
N ASP A 3 17.84 7.88 19.06
CA ASP A 3 17.13 7.84 17.77
C ASP A 3 15.83 8.66 17.76
N ILE A 4 15.34 9.07 18.93
CA ILE A 4 14.10 9.87 19.05
C ILE A 4 14.28 11.28 18.49
N ILE A 5 15.39 11.94 18.78
CA ILE A 5 15.65 13.31 18.36
C ILE A 5 15.83 13.41 16.84
N PRO A 6 16.72 12.64 16.19
CA PRO A 6 16.88 12.64 14.74
C PRO A 6 15.57 12.31 13.99
N ASN A 7 14.81 11.33 14.46
CA ASN A 7 13.55 10.94 13.83
C ASN A 7 12.51 12.06 13.90
N ASN A 8 12.39 12.74 15.02
CA ASN A 8 11.45 13.87 15.17
C ASN A 8 11.87 15.10 14.38
N ILE A 9 13.16 15.40 14.32
CA ILE A 9 13.71 16.45 13.46
C ILE A 9 13.47 16.09 11.99
N GLY A 10 13.74 14.87 11.59
CA GLY A 10 13.45 14.36 10.25
C GLY A 10 11.98 14.54 9.88
N MET A 11 11.06 14.15 10.75
CA MET A 11 9.62 14.31 10.55
C MET A 11 9.21 15.79 10.45
N SER A 12 9.77 16.67 11.30
CA SER A 12 9.51 18.11 11.27
C SER A 12 9.95 18.72 9.93
N ASN A 13 11.12 18.36 9.45
CA ASN A 13 11.64 18.82 8.16
C ASN A 13 10.83 18.32 6.98
N VAL A 14 10.54 17.00 6.92
CA VAL A 14 9.74 16.39 5.86
C VAL A 14 8.37 17.02 5.77
N CYS A 15 7.70 17.20 6.90
CA CYS A 15 6.34 17.74 6.95
C CYS A 15 6.31 19.28 6.92
N SER A 16 7.47 19.97 6.98
CA SER A 16 7.56 21.44 7.04
C SER A 16 6.70 22.04 8.17
N VAL A 17 6.78 21.45 9.35
CA VAL A 17 6.06 21.90 10.55
C VAL A 17 7.03 22.19 11.69
N PRO A 18 6.71 23.09 12.64
CA PRO A 18 7.50 23.29 13.85
C PRO A 18 7.69 22.00 14.64
N LEU A 19 8.87 21.82 15.24
CA LEU A 19 9.22 20.60 15.97
C LEU A 19 8.22 20.26 17.10
N ASN A 20 7.66 21.25 17.77
CA ASN A 20 6.67 21.05 18.82
C ASN A 20 5.37 20.43 18.28
N PHE A 21 5.02 20.62 16.99
CA PHE A 21 3.83 20.00 16.38
C PHE A 21 3.97 18.49 16.24
N ILE A 22 5.22 17.97 16.17
CA ILE A 22 5.45 16.54 16.13
C ILE A 22 4.92 15.85 17.40
N PHE A 23 5.00 16.53 18.54
CA PHE A 23 4.58 16.00 19.84
C PHE A 23 3.14 16.37 20.22
N THR A 24 2.66 17.52 19.76
CA THR A 24 1.37 18.10 20.22
C THR A 24 0.23 17.96 19.21
N ARG A 25 0.53 17.61 17.94
CA ARG A 25 -0.47 17.55 16.87
C ARG A 25 -0.49 16.19 16.19
N GLY A 26 -1.67 15.79 15.69
CA GLY A 26 -1.85 14.56 14.95
C GLY A 26 -1.26 14.59 13.53
N GLN A 27 -1.42 13.50 12.79
CA GLN A 27 -0.91 13.38 11.42
C GLN A 27 -1.60 14.35 10.43
N GLY A 28 -2.84 14.76 10.71
CA GLY A 28 -3.59 15.67 9.84
C GLY A 28 -2.84 16.96 9.53
N ILE A 29 -2.32 17.65 10.54
CA ILE A 29 -1.61 18.91 10.34
C ILE A 29 -0.30 18.72 9.54
N LYS A 30 0.37 17.59 9.70
CA LYS A 30 1.61 17.26 8.99
C LYS A 30 1.34 17.07 7.50
N VAL A 31 0.31 16.30 7.16
CA VAL A 31 -0.11 16.07 5.77
C VAL A 31 -0.63 17.37 5.15
N THR A 32 -1.49 18.11 5.84
CA THR A 32 -2.00 19.40 5.36
C THR A 32 -0.86 20.39 5.07
N SER A 33 0.17 20.44 5.91
CA SER A 33 1.33 21.30 5.67
C SER A 33 2.09 20.94 4.40
N VAL A 34 2.33 19.65 4.16
CA VAL A 34 3.00 19.18 2.93
C VAL A 34 2.18 19.52 1.69
N VAL A 35 0.86 19.24 1.73
CA VAL A 35 -0.07 19.57 0.63
C VAL A 35 -0.09 21.06 0.39
N SER A 36 -0.21 21.89 1.44
CA SER A 36 -0.22 23.36 1.35
C SER A 36 1.05 23.90 0.70
N LYS A 37 2.22 23.35 1.06
CA LYS A 37 3.51 23.72 0.47
C LYS A 37 3.52 23.48 -1.05
N ILE A 38 3.04 22.35 -1.51
CA ILE A 38 2.98 22.05 -2.95
C ILE A 38 1.93 22.93 -3.64
N CYS A 39 0.77 23.17 -3.00
CA CYS A 39 -0.24 24.10 -3.52
C CYS A 39 0.33 25.51 -3.70
N ASP A 40 1.09 26.02 -2.73
CA ASP A 40 1.75 27.32 -2.83
C ASP A 40 2.76 27.36 -4.00
N GLN A 41 3.60 26.35 -4.12
CA GLN A 41 4.56 26.23 -5.24
C GLN A 41 3.87 26.19 -6.60
N LYS A 42 2.70 25.54 -6.68
CA LYS A 42 1.88 25.45 -7.91
C LYS A 42 0.91 26.62 -8.07
N LYS A 43 0.91 27.60 -7.16
CA LYS A 43 0.00 28.75 -7.14
C LYS A 43 -1.48 28.35 -7.22
N THR A 44 -1.84 27.24 -6.58
CA THR A 44 -3.19 26.74 -6.47
C THR A 44 -3.69 26.78 -5.01
N ARG A 45 -4.97 26.56 -4.78
CA ARG A 45 -5.60 26.63 -3.46
C ARG A 45 -6.17 25.27 -3.06
N ILE A 46 -6.15 24.98 -1.77
CA ILE A 46 -6.91 23.86 -1.22
C ILE A 46 -8.39 24.28 -1.21
N PRO A 47 -9.30 23.47 -1.75
CA PRO A 47 -10.72 23.80 -1.75
C PRO A 47 -11.27 23.85 -0.33
N THR A 48 -12.24 24.72 -0.09
CA THR A 48 -13.00 24.70 1.16
C THR A 48 -13.95 23.50 1.13
N LEU A 49 -13.86 22.65 2.15
CA LEU A 49 -14.76 21.51 2.26
C LEU A 49 -16.18 21.98 2.56
N ILE A 50 -17.15 21.37 1.85
CA ILE A 50 -18.55 21.46 2.24
C ILE A 50 -18.72 20.59 3.49
N ASP A 51 -19.46 21.07 4.47
CA ASP A 51 -19.73 20.32 5.69
C ASP A 51 -20.40 18.98 5.38
N SER A 52 -19.66 17.91 5.59
CA SER A 52 -20.09 16.53 5.35
C SER A 52 -20.55 15.83 6.63
N SER A 53 -20.82 16.59 7.69
CA SER A 53 -21.18 16.02 9.01
C SER A 53 -22.44 15.12 8.95
N ASN A 54 -23.37 15.39 8.02
CA ASN A 54 -24.59 14.62 7.81
C ASN A 54 -24.45 13.52 6.74
N ASP A 55 -23.29 13.40 6.08
CA ASP A 55 -23.08 12.32 5.10
C ASP A 55 -22.81 10.99 5.82
N ASN A 56 -23.83 10.12 5.91
CA ASN A 56 -23.75 8.76 6.44
C ASN A 56 -23.21 7.76 5.40
N SER A 57 -22.80 8.24 4.23
CA SER A 57 -22.24 7.36 3.21
C SER A 57 -20.85 6.85 3.58
N GLY A 58 -20.56 5.62 3.18
CA GLY A 58 -19.30 4.96 3.39
C GLY A 58 -18.80 4.32 2.10
N PHE A 59 -17.66 3.68 2.16
CA PHE A 59 -17.08 2.89 1.08
C PHE A 59 -16.37 1.67 1.65
N GLU A 60 -16.12 0.68 0.80
CA GLU A 60 -15.39 -0.52 1.19
C GLU A 60 -13.90 -0.22 1.38
N GLY A 61 -13.34 -0.72 2.47
CA GLY A 61 -11.91 -0.58 2.78
C GLY A 61 -11.03 -1.58 2.02
N ALA A 62 -9.86 -1.83 2.59
CA ALA A 62 -8.93 -2.83 2.10
C ALA A 62 -9.54 -4.25 2.15
N VAL A 63 -9.12 -5.10 1.21
CA VAL A 63 -9.43 -6.52 1.28
C VAL A 63 -8.49 -7.23 2.25
N VAL A 64 -9.06 -8.15 3.03
CA VAL A 64 -8.31 -9.15 3.78
C VAL A 64 -8.86 -10.50 3.34
N LEU A 65 -8.03 -11.26 2.62
CA LEU A 65 -8.43 -12.58 2.09
C LEU A 65 -8.78 -13.52 3.24
N GLU A 66 -9.67 -14.49 2.97
CA GLU A 66 -9.95 -15.55 3.94
C GLU A 66 -8.69 -16.40 4.12
N PRO A 67 -8.23 -16.61 5.37
CA PRO A 67 -7.03 -17.38 5.63
C PRO A 67 -7.32 -18.89 5.52
N THR A 68 -6.45 -19.62 4.86
CA THR A 68 -6.34 -21.07 5.02
C THR A 68 -5.61 -21.33 6.34
N SER A 69 -6.36 -21.32 7.45
CA SER A 69 -5.81 -21.48 8.80
C SER A 69 -5.15 -22.83 8.96
N GLY A 70 -3.97 -22.85 9.59
CA GLY A 70 -3.21 -24.09 9.75
C GLY A 70 -1.85 -23.89 10.37
N ILE A 71 -1.16 -25.02 10.57
CA ILE A 71 0.23 -25.09 11.05
C ILE A 71 1.08 -25.61 9.89
N TYR A 72 1.96 -24.73 9.39
CA TYR A 72 2.86 -24.98 8.27
C TYR A 72 4.28 -25.20 8.83
N ILE A 73 4.59 -26.48 9.16
CA ILE A 73 5.90 -26.84 9.75
C ILE A 73 6.93 -27.07 8.66
N ASP A 74 6.54 -27.80 7.61
CA ASP A 74 7.45 -28.25 6.55
C ASP A 74 7.37 -27.35 5.30
N ASP A 75 6.32 -26.55 5.17
CA ASP A 75 6.06 -25.71 4.00
C ASP A 75 6.47 -24.26 4.30
N PRO A 76 7.52 -23.74 3.65
CA PRO A 76 7.85 -22.32 3.76
C PRO A 76 6.77 -21.43 3.15
N ILE A 77 6.39 -20.38 3.85
CA ILE A 77 5.39 -19.42 3.41
C ILE A 77 6.07 -18.11 3.00
N VAL A 78 5.99 -17.82 1.72
CA VAL A 78 6.53 -16.59 1.12
C VAL A 78 5.53 -15.45 1.24
N VAL A 79 6.02 -14.27 1.53
CA VAL A 79 5.22 -13.03 1.54
C VAL A 79 5.75 -12.10 0.47
N LEU A 80 4.89 -11.78 -0.49
CA LEU A 80 5.07 -10.68 -1.41
C LEU A 80 4.29 -9.47 -0.91
N ASP A 81 4.86 -8.29 -0.98
CA ASP A 81 4.29 -7.04 -0.44
C ASP A 81 4.43 -5.91 -1.44
N TYR A 82 3.37 -5.10 -1.59
CA TYR A 82 3.43 -3.93 -2.45
C TYR A 82 4.24 -2.81 -1.81
N ALA A 83 5.20 -2.27 -2.55
CA ALA A 83 5.96 -1.11 -2.11
C ALA A 83 5.09 0.15 -2.08
N SER A 84 4.44 0.42 -0.93
CA SER A 84 3.56 1.59 -0.74
C SER A 84 2.30 1.55 -1.64
N LEU A 85 1.49 0.48 -1.60
CA LEU A 85 0.32 0.25 -2.45
C LEU A 85 -0.56 1.49 -2.67
N TYR A 86 -1.08 2.12 -1.62
CA TYR A 86 -1.99 3.26 -1.78
C TYR A 86 -1.36 4.52 -2.34
N PRO A 87 -0.17 4.96 -1.89
CA PRO A 87 0.56 6.03 -2.56
C PRO A 87 0.78 5.76 -4.06
N SER A 88 1.24 4.56 -4.41
CA SER A 88 1.46 4.16 -5.80
C SER A 88 0.16 4.14 -6.61
N THR A 89 -0.94 3.63 -6.03
CA THR A 89 -2.27 3.64 -6.67
C THR A 89 -2.76 5.07 -6.96
N ILE A 90 -2.59 5.99 -6.03
CA ILE A 90 -2.98 7.39 -6.22
C ILE A 90 -2.16 8.05 -7.34
N ILE A 91 -0.87 7.75 -7.43
CA ILE A 91 0.01 8.25 -8.49
C ILE A 91 -0.37 7.64 -9.83
N GLU A 92 -0.52 6.31 -9.91
CA GLU A 92 -0.86 5.56 -11.11
C GLU A 92 -2.16 6.03 -11.74
N MET A 93 -3.21 6.12 -10.94
CA MET A 93 -4.56 6.47 -11.38
C MET A 93 -4.80 7.98 -11.42
N ASN A 94 -3.79 8.78 -11.07
CA ASN A 94 -3.88 10.26 -10.99
C ASN A 94 -5.06 10.75 -10.12
N LEU A 95 -5.21 10.16 -8.93
CA LEU A 95 -6.34 10.42 -8.04
C LEU A 95 -6.14 11.71 -7.25
N SER A 96 -6.85 12.75 -7.64
CA SER A 96 -6.82 14.08 -6.99
C SER A 96 -8.15 14.80 -7.19
N PRO A 97 -8.51 15.76 -6.33
CA PRO A 97 -9.75 16.52 -6.50
C PRO A 97 -9.89 17.16 -7.87
N GLU A 98 -8.85 17.80 -8.36
CA GLU A 98 -8.84 18.55 -9.63
C GLU A 98 -8.74 17.66 -10.87
N THR A 99 -8.44 16.38 -10.71
CA THR A 99 -8.42 15.40 -11.82
C THR A 99 -9.73 14.62 -11.93
N LEU A 100 -10.62 14.73 -10.94
CA LEU A 100 -11.94 14.13 -10.97
C LEU A 100 -12.85 14.88 -11.95
N LEU A 101 -13.32 14.19 -12.96
CA LEU A 101 -14.25 14.73 -13.95
C LEU A 101 -15.69 14.54 -13.46
N GLU A 102 -16.40 15.64 -13.21
CA GLU A 102 -17.80 15.66 -12.74
C GLU A 102 -18.77 16.30 -13.76
N ASP A 103 -18.28 16.87 -14.85
CA ASP A 103 -19.13 17.44 -15.91
C ASP A 103 -19.77 16.32 -16.73
N GLU A 104 -21.04 16.04 -16.45
CA GLU A 104 -21.83 15.00 -17.13
C GLU A 104 -21.90 15.20 -18.63
N LYS A 105 -22.06 16.47 -19.11
CA LYS A 105 -22.11 16.77 -20.54
C LYS A 105 -20.80 16.42 -21.23
N TYR A 106 -19.70 16.74 -20.59
CA TYR A 106 -18.38 16.41 -21.14
C TYR A 106 -18.11 14.90 -21.12
N ILE A 107 -18.56 14.20 -20.07
CA ILE A 107 -18.49 12.74 -19.99
C ILE A 107 -19.31 12.09 -21.11
N GLU A 108 -20.54 12.55 -21.35
CA GLU A 108 -21.40 12.06 -22.44
C GLU A 108 -20.78 12.31 -23.80
N LYS A 109 -20.19 13.49 -24.01
CA LYS A 109 -19.46 13.80 -25.23
C LYS A 109 -18.31 12.82 -25.47
N LEU A 110 -17.46 12.58 -24.45
CA LEU A 110 -16.36 11.62 -24.56
C LEU A 110 -16.86 10.19 -24.83
N LYS A 111 -17.98 9.79 -24.25
CA LYS A 111 -18.63 8.50 -24.53
C LYS A 111 -19.08 8.40 -25.98
N SER A 112 -19.73 9.42 -26.50
CA SER A 112 -20.23 9.46 -27.91
C SER A 112 -19.08 9.43 -28.92
N GLU A 113 -17.91 9.97 -28.55
CA GLU A 113 -16.69 9.97 -29.36
C GLU A 113 -15.84 8.70 -29.18
N ASN A 114 -16.23 7.73 -28.33
CA ASN A 114 -15.45 6.56 -27.91
C ASN A 114 -14.06 6.90 -27.33
N ARG A 115 -13.92 8.06 -26.69
CA ARG A 115 -12.64 8.57 -26.16
C ARG A 115 -12.55 8.53 -24.65
N LEU A 116 -13.58 8.06 -23.95
CA LEU A 116 -13.62 8.11 -22.49
C LEU A 116 -12.48 7.29 -21.85
N GLU A 117 -12.22 6.09 -22.35
CA GLU A 117 -11.14 5.24 -21.85
C GLU A 117 -9.73 5.72 -22.24
N GLU A 118 -9.64 6.49 -23.32
CA GLU A 118 -8.39 7.16 -23.69
C GLU A 118 -8.05 8.28 -22.71
N VAL A 119 -9.04 9.09 -22.34
CA VAL A 119 -8.85 10.31 -21.54
C VAL A 119 -8.89 10.05 -20.04
N CYS A 120 -9.71 9.09 -19.58
CA CYS A 120 -9.99 8.88 -18.16
C CYS A 120 -9.63 7.48 -17.67
N ASN A 121 -9.17 7.40 -16.43
CA ASN A 121 -9.24 6.20 -15.61
C ASN A 121 -10.66 6.07 -15.07
N ILE A 122 -11.32 4.96 -15.38
CA ILE A 122 -12.69 4.67 -14.96
C ILE A 122 -12.64 3.72 -13.77
N ILE A 123 -13.05 4.21 -12.60
CA ILE A 123 -12.99 3.45 -11.36
C ILE A 123 -14.38 3.32 -10.77
N LYS A 124 -14.76 2.10 -10.41
CA LYS A 124 -16.03 1.79 -9.75
C LYS A 124 -15.79 1.36 -8.32
N TYR A 125 -16.63 1.79 -7.40
CA TYR A 125 -16.59 1.34 -6.03
C TYR A 125 -17.99 1.13 -5.46
N ASP A 126 -18.12 0.22 -4.49
CA ASP A 126 -19.36 -0.03 -3.80
C ASP A 126 -19.65 1.08 -2.80
N ASN A 127 -20.83 1.65 -2.91
CA ASN A 127 -21.29 2.74 -2.09
C ASN A 127 -22.13 2.19 -0.92
N TYR A 128 -21.68 2.44 0.31
CA TYR A 128 -22.33 1.96 1.53
C TYR A 128 -23.00 3.09 2.28
N THR A 129 -24.14 2.78 2.90
CA THR A 129 -24.76 3.64 3.92
C THR A 129 -24.44 3.05 5.30
N THR A 130 -23.99 3.89 6.19
CA THR A 130 -23.71 3.51 7.58
C THR A 130 -24.98 3.71 8.40
N THR A 131 -25.51 2.62 8.95
CA THR A 131 -26.66 2.66 9.84
C THR A 131 -26.22 2.35 11.28
N MET A 132 -26.76 3.08 12.22
CA MET A 132 -26.46 2.92 13.64
C MET A 132 -27.68 2.31 14.34
N ASN A 133 -27.55 1.05 14.77
CA ASN A 133 -28.55 0.38 15.58
C ASN A 133 -28.02 0.25 17.01
N GLY A 134 -28.40 1.18 17.87
CA GLY A 134 -27.86 1.27 19.23
C GLY A 134 -26.34 1.49 19.23
N LYS A 135 -25.56 0.54 19.78
CA LYS A 135 -24.09 0.59 19.80
C LYS A 135 -23.42 -0.07 18.59
N THR A 136 -24.19 -0.69 17.70
CA THR A 136 -23.65 -1.44 16.55
C THR A 136 -23.73 -0.58 15.30
N ILE A 137 -22.59 -0.39 14.66
CA ILE A 137 -22.48 0.28 13.37
C ILE A 137 -22.49 -0.81 12.30
N SER A 138 -23.50 -0.82 11.44
CA SER A 138 -23.57 -1.70 10.27
C SER A 138 -23.42 -0.92 8.98
N LYS A 139 -22.68 -1.50 8.02
CA LYS A 139 -22.56 -0.98 6.66
C LYS A 139 -23.50 -1.76 5.77
N VAL A 140 -24.39 -1.06 5.08
CA VAL A 140 -25.34 -1.64 4.12
C VAL A 140 -25.10 -1.01 2.77
N ILE A 141 -25.09 -1.79 1.70
CA ILE A 141 -24.99 -1.28 0.33
C ILE A 141 -26.13 -0.27 0.10
N ASN A 142 -25.79 0.89 -0.44
CA ASN A 142 -26.78 1.92 -0.76
C ASN A 142 -27.74 1.40 -1.82
N LYS A 143 -29.04 1.36 -1.51
CA LYS A 143 -30.06 0.79 -2.40
C LYS A 143 -30.34 1.66 -3.62
N GLU A 144 -30.18 2.98 -3.50
CA GLU A 144 -30.44 3.93 -4.59
C GLU A 144 -29.26 3.98 -5.58
N LYS A 145 -28.04 3.96 -5.06
CA LYS A 145 -26.82 4.00 -5.88
C LYS A 145 -25.79 2.99 -5.33
N PRO A 146 -25.96 1.70 -5.63
CA PRO A 146 -25.11 0.65 -5.05
C PRO A 146 -23.65 0.76 -5.50
N ILE A 147 -23.43 1.17 -6.75
CA ILE A 147 -22.11 1.35 -7.34
C ILE A 147 -21.95 2.80 -7.77
N GLU A 148 -20.85 3.41 -7.40
CA GLU A 148 -20.46 4.73 -7.91
C GLU A 148 -19.32 4.59 -8.90
N THR A 149 -19.41 5.32 -10.02
CA THR A 149 -18.37 5.36 -11.05
C THR A 149 -17.71 6.73 -11.04
N CYS A 150 -16.41 6.76 -10.93
CA CYS A 150 -15.58 7.95 -10.96
C CYS A 150 -14.70 7.96 -12.20
N TYR A 151 -14.49 9.14 -12.75
CA TYR A 151 -13.67 9.37 -13.93
C TYR A 151 -12.53 10.31 -13.55
N PHE A 152 -11.29 9.82 -13.55
CA PHE A 152 -10.13 10.65 -13.28
C PHE A 152 -9.32 10.83 -14.56
N ILE A 153 -8.99 12.07 -14.88
CA ILE A 153 -8.22 12.40 -16.08
C ILE A 153 -6.85 11.71 -15.98
N LYS A 154 -6.53 10.93 -17.02
CA LYS A 154 -5.24 10.25 -17.10
C LYS A 154 -4.09 11.25 -17.21
N ASN A 155 -2.97 10.87 -16.62
CA ASN A 155 -1.72 11.58 -16.77
C ASN A 155 -1.03 11.18 -18.09
N ASN A 156 -1.64 11.55 -19.23
CA ASN A 156 -1.23 11.09 -20.56
C ASN A 156 -0.37 12.10 -21.33
N ARG A 157 -0.17 13.31 -20.79
CA ARG A 157 0.70 14.28 -21.45
C ARG A 157 2.14 13.82 -21.30
N LYS A 158 2.66 13.26 -22.36
CA LYS A 158 4.05 12.83 -22.45
C LYS A 158 4.83 13.82 -23.30
N THR A 159 6.10 14.02 -22.98
CA THR A 159 7.04 14.65 -23.87
C THR A 159 7.22 13.78 -25.13
N GLU A 160 7.85 14.32 -26.18
CA GLU A 160 8.23 13.53 -27.35
C GLU A 160 9.12 12.32 -27.01
N ARG A 161 9.81 12.35 -25.88
CA ARG A 161 10.63 11.24 -25.34
C ARG A 161 9.82 10.26 -24.47
N GLY A 162 8.51 10.45 -24.32
CA GLY A 162 7.64 9.59 -23.54
C GLY A 162 7.61 9.88 -22.02
N GLU A 163 8.30 10.93 -21.55
CA GLU A 163 8.26 11.35 -20.15
C GLU A 163 6.92 12.04 -19.82
N ILE A 164 6.37 11.74 -18.65
CA ILE A 164 5.13 12.34 -18.19
C ILE A 164 5.37 13.79 -17.78
N LEU A 165 4.62 14.71 -18.37
CA LEU A 165 4.71 16.13 -17.99
C LEU A 165 4.14 16.35 -16.58
N PRO A 166 4.90 17.01 -15.68
CA PRO A 166 4.46 17.27 -14.31
C PRO A 166 3.14 18.05 -14.22
N GLU A 167 2.84 18.90 -15.20
CA GLU A 167 1.62 19.71 -15.24
C GLU A 167 0.34 18.88 -15.44
N SER A 168 0.45 17.63 -15.90
CA SER A 168 -0.68 16.73 -16.07
C SER A 168 -1.04 15.94 -14.83
N MET A 169 -0.16 15.94 -13.82
CA MET A 169 -0.41 15.26 -12.55
C MET A 169 -1.22 16.14 -11.61
N GLY A 170 -2.17 15.54 -10.90
CA GLY A 170 -2.88 16.17 -9.80
C GLY A 170 -1.98 16.47 -8.60
N ILE A 171 -2.42 17.38 -7.73
CA ILE A 171 -1.64 17.83 -6.57
C ILE A 171 -1.30 16.66 -5.62
N ILE A 172 -2.29 15.80 -5.32
CA ILE A 172 -2.06 14.66 -4.40
C ILE A 172 -1.04 13.67 -4.99
N PRO A 173 -1.15 13.24 -6.27
CA PRO A 173 -0.08 12.48 -6.94
C PRO A 173 1.31 13.15 -6.91
N ILE A 174 1.39 14.47 -7.13
CA ILE A 174 2.67 15.22 -7.06
C ILE A 174 3.26 15.15 -5.65
N VAL A 175 2.45 15.39 -4.61
CA VAL A 175 2.87 15.28 -3.21
C VAL A 175 3.41 13.88 -2.92
N LEU A 176 2.67 12.84 -3.30
CA LEU A 176 3.06 11.46 -3.03
C LEU A 176 4.31 11.06 -3.81
N LYS A 177 4.39 11.44 -5.10
CA LYS A 177 5.58 11.18 -5.90
C LYS A 177 6.81 11.83 -5.26
N HIS A 178 6.72 13.09 -4.86
CA HIS A 178 7.81 13.77 -4.17
C HIS A 178 8.26 13.01 -2.89
N LEU A 179 7.30 12.57 -2.07
CA LEU A 179 7.62 11.84 -0.83
C LEU A 179 8.26 10.47 -1.10
N VAL A 180 7.77 9.73 -2.10
CA VAL A 180 8.31 8.43 -2.50
C VAL A 180 9.71 8.56 -3.09
N ASP A 181 9.92 9.52 -4.00
CA ASP A 181 11.22 9.78 -4.63
C ASP A 181 12.26 10.21 -3.59
N GLN A 182 11.90 11.09 -2.66
CA GLN A 182 12.79 11.51 -1.56
C GLN A 182 13.12 10.36 -0.60
N ARG A 183 12.16 9.46 -0.36
CA ARG A 183 12.41 8.24 0.42
C ARG A 183 13.43 7.35 -0.26
N GLN A 184 13.29 7.12 -1.56
CA GLN A 184 14.23 6.29 -2.31
C GLN A 184 15.62 6.91 -2.31
N ASN A 185 15.74 8.20 -2.56
CA ASN A 185 17.01 8.94 -2.49
C ASN A 185 17.67 8.81 -1.10
N ALA A 186 16.89 8.94 -0.03
CA ALA A 186 17.42 8.74 1.34
C ALA A 186 17.96 7.33 1.57
N LYS A 187 17.28 6.30 1.03
CA LYS A 187 17.74 4.91 1.09
C LYS A 187 19.03 4.70 0.30
N ASP A 188 19.14 5.27 -0.91
CA ASP A 188 20.31 5.13 -1.77
C ASP A 188 21.55 5.79 -1.15
N ILE A 189 21.38 6.97 -0.57
CA ILE A 189 22.46 7.64 0.18
C ILE A 189 22.84 6.80 1.41
N MET A 190 21.86 6.29 2.15
CA MET A 190 22.09 5.46 3.35
C MET A 190 22.85 4.18 3.02
N PHE A 191 22.56 3.56 1.89
CA PHE A 191 23.24 2.32 1.45
C PHE A 191 24.75 2.54 1.26
N ASN A 192 25.15 3.69 0.71
CA ASN A 192 26.53 4.04 0.43
C ASN A 192 27.25 4.75 1.61
N GLU A 193 26.53 5.16 2.66
CA GLU A 193 27.10 5.88 3.80
C GLU A 193 27.87 4.91 4.71
N LYS A 194 29.06 5.33 5.16
CA LYS A 194 29.91 4.55 6.07
C LYS A 194 29.77 4.97 7.53
N ASN A 195 29.33 6.19 7.77
CA ASN A 195 29.17 6.72 9.11
C ASN A 195 27.85 6.28 9.74
N GLU A 196 27.91 5.46 10.79
CA GLU A 196 26.74 4.88 11.47
C GLU A 196 25.78 5.95 12.04
N PHE A 197 26.29 7.10 12.47
CA PHE A 197 25.44 8.21 12.94
C PHE A 197 24.64 8.86 11.79
N LYS A 198 25.29 9.08 10.64
CA LYS A 198 24.62 9.59 9.45
C LYS A 198 23.60 8.58 8.90
N LYS A 199 23.91 7.27 8.92
CA LYS A 199 22.94 6.22 8.56
C LYS A 199 21.67 6.31 9.40
N LYS A 200 21.80 6.46 10.71
CA LYS A 200 20.64 6.61 11.60
C LYS A 200 19.81 7.86 11.30
N ILE A 201 20.45 8.96 10.94
CA ILE A 201 19.73 10.18 10.51
C ILE A 201 18.97 9.91 9.21
N LEU A 202 19.60 9.29 8.23
CA LEU A 202 18.98 8.96 6.94
C LEU A 202 17.84 7.94 7.12
N ASP A 203 17.99 6.98 8.03
CA ASP A 203 16.90 6.06 8.40
C ASP A 203 15.71 6.80 9.01
N GLY A 204 15.96 7.80 9.87
CA GLY A 204 14.92 8.69 10.38
C GLY A 204 14.19 9.46 9.27
N PHE A 205 14.90 9.98 8.28
CA PHE A 205 14.31 10.66 7.13
C PHE A 205 13.48 9.71 6.26
N GLN A 206 14.02 8.54 5.87
CA GLN A 206 13.28 7.60 5.03
C GLN A 206 12.01 7.10 5.73
N LEU A 207 12.06 6.92 7.06
CA LEU A 207 10.88 6.56 7.84
C LEU A 207 9.86 7.70 7.88
N ALA A 208 10.30 8.95 8.03
CA ALA A 208 9.43 10.13 8.00
C ALA A 208 8.70 10.26 6.67
N TYR A 209 9.40 10.09 5.55
CA TYR A 209 8.79 10.06 4.21
C TYR A 209 7.76 8.95 4.08
N LYS A 210 8.09 7.71 4.51
CA LYS A 210 7.17 6.56 4.48
C LYS A 210 5.88 6.84 5.27
N VAL A 211 6.02 7.31 6.51
CA VAL A 211 4.87 7.56 7.39
C VAL A 211 4.01 8.69 6.82
N THR A 212 4.61 9.77 6.31
CA THR A 212 3.87 10.89 5.73
C THR A 212 3.11 10.47 4.48
N ALA A 213 3.75 9.75 3.55
CA ALA A 213 3.10 9.26 2.32
C ALA A 213 1.91 8.35 2.62
N ASN A 214 2.07 7.38 3.54
CA ASN A 214 0.99 6.48 3.92
C ASN A 214 -0.14 7.19 4.70
N SER A 215 0.15 8.33 5.34
CA SER A 215 -0.86 9.13 6.05
C SER A 215 -1.76 9.95 5.11
N VAL A 216 -1.32 10.24 3.89
CA VAL A 216 -2.10 11.02 2.92
C VAL A 216 -3.45 10.35 2.63
N TYR A 217 -3.43 9.04 2.30
CA TYR A 217 -4.66 8.27 2.10
C TYR A 217 -5.61 8.35 3.30
N GLY A 218 -5.08 8.18 4.52
CA GLY A 218 -5.87 8.28 5.74
C GLY A 218 -6.55 9.64 5.91
N GLN A 219 -5.88 10.72 5.51
CA GLN A 219 -6.43 12.07 5.56
C GLN A 219 -7.48 12.32 4.47
N LEU A 220 -7.33 11.74 3.28
CA LEU A 220 -8.34 11.78 2.22
C LEU A 220 -9.63 11.05 2.63
N GLY A 221 -9.53 10.00 3.46
CA GLY A 221 -10.68 9.24 3.97
C GLY A 221 -11.29 9.75 5.28
N ALA A 222 -10.63 10.66 5.98
CA ALA A 222 -11.06 11.14 7.29
C ALA A 222 -11.95 12.39 7.16
N LYS A 223 -13.21 12.31 7.58
CA LYS A 223 -14.19 13.43 7.49
C LYS A 223 -13.75 14.71 8.20
N THR A 224 -12.88 14.61 9.21
CA THR A 224 -12.34 15.74 9.95
C THR A 224 -11.11 16.38 9.30
N SER A 225 -10.64 15.82 8.19
CA SER A 225 -9.44 16.30 7.51
C SER A 225 -9.77 17.48 6.58
N THR A 226 -8.86 18.43 6.49
CA THR A 226 -8.95 19.59 5.56
C THR A 226 -8.84 19.20 4.09
N ILE A 227 -8.37 17.97 3.79
CA ILE A 227 -8.25 17.43 2.43
C ILE A 227 -9.17 16.22 2.23
N TYR A 228 -10.21 16.08 3.06
CA TYR A 228 -11.16 14.97 2.93
C TYR A 228 -11.76 14.91 1.53
N MET A 229 -11.69 13.74 0.91
CA MET A 229 -12.36 13.46 -0.36
C MET A 229 -12.72 11.99 -0.46
N LYS A 230 -13.96 11.66 -0.12
CA LYS A 230 -14.49 10.30 -0.12
C LYS A 230 -14.22 9.56 -1.43
N LYS A 231 -14.50 10.20 -2.57
CA LYS A 231 -14.37 9.58 -3.90
C LYS A 231 -12.92 9.13 -4.18
N VAL A 232 -11.93 9.97 -3.84
CA VAL A 232 -10.51 9.61 -3.99
C VAL A 232 -10.14 8.45 -3.08
N ALA A 233 -10.54 8.48 -1.80
CA ALA A 233 -10.25 7.41 -0.86
C ALA A 233 -10.91 6.08 -1.27
N ALA A 234 -12.18 6.12 -1.70
CA ALA A 234 -12.92 4.94 -2.14
C ALA A 234 -12.32 4.33 -3.42
N CYS A 235 -11.94 5.15 -4.38
CA CYS A 235 -11.27 4.70 -5.60
C CYS A 235 -9.89 4.09 -5.30
N THR A 236 -9.13 4.68 -4.36
CA THR A 236 -7.84 4.13 -3.92
C THR A 236 -7.99 2.71 -3.38
N THR A 237 -8.97 2.46 -2.50
CA THR A 237 -9.17 1.10 -1.96
C THR A 237 -9.74 0.15 -2.99
N SER A 238 -10.60 0.62 -3.90
CA SER A 238 -11.16 -0.21 -4.97
C SER A 238 -10.05 -0.72 -5.90
N VAL A 239 -9.16 0.17 -6.36
CA VAL A 239 -8.01 -0.22 -7.18
C VAL A 239 -7.02 -1.06 -6.40
N GLY A 240 -6.78 -0.74 -5.11
CA GLY A 240 -5.92 -1.56 -4.25
C GLY A 240 -6.41 -3.01 -4.12
N ARG A 241 -7.72 -3.25 -4.03
CA ARG A 241 -8.29 -4.61 -4.06
C ARG A 241 -7.99 -5.33 -5.38
N LYS A 242 -8.13 -4.62 -6.50
CA LYS A 242 -7.77 -5.17 -7.82
C LYS A 242 -6.29 -5.57 -7.87
N HIS A 243 -5.39 -4.74 -7.35
CA HIS A 243 -3.96 -5.08 -7.33
C HIS A 243 -3.66 -6.35 -6.50
N ILE A 244 -4.38 -6.61 -5.41
CA ILE A 244 -4.24 -7.87 -4.68
C ILE A 244 -4.69 -9.08 -5.55
N ASP A 245 -5.76 -8.92 -6.33
CA ASP A 245 -6.18 -9.96 -7.28
C ASP A 245 -5.18 -10.12 -8.43
N ASP A 246 -4.61 -9.02 -8.93
CA ASP A 246 -3.55 -9.04 -9.95
C ASP A 246 -2.29 -9.78 -9.42
N ALA A 247 -1.90 -9.54 -8.16
CA ALA A 247 -0.80 -10.27 -7.52
C ALA A 247 -1.07 -11.78 -7.41
N LYS A 248 -2.25 -12.18 -6.94
CA LYS A 248 -2.65 -13.60 -6.85
C LYS A 248 -2.60 -14.29 -8.21
N ASN A 249 -3.25 -13.68 -9.19
CA ASN A 249 -3.33 -14.24 -10.54
C ASN A 249 -1.95 -14.27 -11.20
N GLY A 250 -1.14 -13.24 -10.98
CA GLY A 250 0.22 -13.14 -11.49
C GLY A 250 1.15 -14.23 -10.94
N VAL A 251 1.02 -14.58 -9.66
CA VAL A 251 1.79 -15.71 -9.07
C VAL A 251 1.42 -17.03 -9.76
N ILE A 252 0.12 -17.26 -9.99
CA ILE A 252 -0.38 -18.48 -10.66
C ILE A 252 0.11 -18.51 -12.12
N GLU A 253 0.03 -17.38 -12.82
CA GLU A 253 0.49 -17.25 -14.21
C GLU A 253 1.99 -17.51 -14.32
N TRP A 254 2.80 -16.90 -13.44
CA TRP A 254 4.23 -17.13 -13.39
C TRP A 254 4.57 -18.61 -13.16
N ALA A 255 3.94 -19.26 -12.17
CA ALA A 255 4.18 -20.66 -11.88
C ALA A 255 3.82 -21.58 -13.06
N SER A 256 2.75 -21.26 -13.78
CA SER A 256 2.34 -21.98 -14.99
C SER A 256 3.37 -21.84 -16.12
N LYS A 257 3.93 -20.62 -16.33
CA LYS A 257 5.00 -20.39 -17.31
C LYS A 257 6.28 -21.16 -16.97
N GLU A 258 6.63 -21.23 -15.68
CA GLU A 258 7.76 -22.00 -15.18
C GLU A 258 7.51 -23.53 -15.16
N LYS A 259 6.31 -23.98 -15.52
CA LYS A 259 5.88 -25.40 -15.47
C LYS A 259 6.01 -25.99 -14.07
N MET A 260 5.69 -25.20 -13.06
CA MET A 260 5.64 -25.60 -11.66
C MET A 260 4.22 -26.03 -11.27
N GLU A 261 4.11 -26.74 -10.15
CA GLU A 261 2.80 -26.95 -9.51
C GLU A 261 2.20 -25.60 -9.10
N ILE A 262 0.88 -25.46 -9.25
CA ILE A 262 0.18 -24.21 -8.92
C ILE A 262 0.35 -23.90 -7.43
N PRO A 263 0.89 -22.75 -7.07
CA PRO A 263 1.07 -22.35 -5.67
C PRO A 263 -0.26 -22.05 -5.00
N GLU A 264 -0.34 -22.32 -3.72
CA GLU A 264 -1.51 -22.02 -2.89
C GLU A 264 -1.38 -20.63 -2.27
N ILE A 265 -2.38 -19.78 -2.49
CA ILE A 265 -2.49 -18.49 -1.82
C ILE A 265 -3.22 -18.73 -0.50
N ILE A 266 -2.50 -18.75 0.60
CA ILE A 266 -3.05 -19.10 1.92
C ILE A 266 -3.65 -17.92 2.67
N TYR A 267 -3.23 -16.68 2.35
CA TYR A 267 -3.69 -15.46 3.01
C TYR A 267 -3.32 -14.22 2.20
N GLY A 268 -3.97 -13.09 2.51
CA GLY A 268 -3.59 -11.77 2.00
C GLY A 268 -4.12 -10.68 2.92
N ASP A 269 -3.34 -9.65 3.16
CA ASP A 269 -3.68 -8.55 4.06
C ASP A 269 -3.31 -7.21 3.47
N THR A 270 -4.31 -6.52 2.95
CA THR A 270 -4.23 -5.14 2.45
C THR A 270 -3.30 -4.98 1.25
N ASP A 271 -1.99 -5.18 1.42
CA ASP A 271 -0.90 -4.96 0.47
C ASP A 271 0.02 -6.18 0.32
N SER A 272 -0.24 -7.26 1.05
CA SER A 272 0.59 -8.45 1.03
C SER A 272 -0.18 -9.72 0.65
N VAL A 273 0.52 -10.66 0.01
CA VAL A 273 0.02 -11.99 -0.37
C VAL A 273 0.95 -13.05 0.19
N PHE A 274 0.36 -14.02 0.91
CA PHE A 274 1.07 -15.14 1.53
C PHE A 274 0.92 -16.38 0.67
N ILE A 275 2.02 -16.94 0.22
CA ILE A 275 2.08 -17.96 -0.83
C ILE A 275 2.81 -19.18 -0.32
N LYS A 276 2.20 -20.34 -0.48
CA LYS A 276 2.85 -21.64 -0.33
C LYS A 276 3.22 -22.17 -1.71
N PHE A 277 4.51 -22.13 -2.04
CA PHE A 277 5.04 -22.78 -3.23
C PHE A 277 5.20 -24.28 -3.00
N SER A 278 5.03 -25.07 -4.07
CA SER A 278 5.36 -26.49 -4.02
C SER A 278 6.85 -26.69 -3.73
N ARG A 279 7.16 -27.61 -2.83
CA ARG A 279 8.54 -28.01 -2.52
C ARG A 279 9.12 -29.01 -3.53
N LYS A 280 8.34 -29.42 -4.51
CA LYS A 280 8.70 -30.37 -5.53
C LYS A 280 9.48 -29.68 -6.64
N THR A 281 10.68 -30.12 -6.87
CA THR A 281 11.54 -29.64 -7.97
C THR A 281 11.15 -30.24 -9.30
N LYS A 282 11.68 -29.70 -10.41
CA LYS A 282 11.38 -30.17 -11.79
C LYS A 282 11.78 -31.63 -12.03
N ASP A 283 12.73 -32.16 -11.28
CA ASP A 283 13.18 -33.58 -11.30
C ASP A 283 12.34 -34.48 -10.38
N GLY A 284 11.34 -33.96 -9.71
CA GLY A 284 10.40 -34.69 -8.87
C GLY A 284 10.85 -34.89 -7.41
N SER A 285 12.03 -34.41 -7.02
CA SER A 285 12.52 -34.48 -5.64
C SER A 285 11.77 -33.47 -4.75
N ILE A 286 11.55 -33.84 -3.48
CA ILE A 286 10.88 -32.97 -2.48
C ILE A 286 11.97 -32.34 -1.61
N LEU A 287 12.04 -31.01 -1.64
CA LEU A 287 12.95 -30.24 -0.80
C LEU A 287 12.44 -30.18 0.65
N THR A 288 13.37 -30.18 1.61
CA THR A 288 13.06 -30.08 3.04
C THR A 288 14.00 -29.11 3.75
N GLY A 289 13.59 -28.64 4.92
CA GLY A 289 14.44 -27.80 5.77
C GLY A 289 14.94 -26.52 5.06
N LYS A 290 16.23 -26.25 5.19
CA LYS A 290 16.86 -25.05 4.62
C LYS A 290 16.74 -24.95 3.11
N ASP A 291 16.82 -26.06 2.40
CA ASP A 291 16.78 -26.07 0.94
C ASP A 291 15.38 -25.70 0.43
N ALA A 292 14.33 -26.17 1.14
CA ALA A 292 12.96 -25.75 0.85
C ALA A 292 12.76 -24.23 1.06
N VAL A 293 13.35 -23.68 2.15
CA VAL A 293 13.26 -22.22 2.42
C VAL A 293 13.97 -21.41 1.35
N LYS A 294 15.20 -21.80 0.98
CA LYS A 294 15.98 -21.12 -0.07
C LYS A 294 15.27 -21.14 -1.42
N TYR A 295 14.74 -22.29 -1.79
CA TYR A 295 13.97 -22.47 -3.03
C TYR A 295 12.72 -21.58 -3.04
N SER A 296 11.99 -21.51 -1.92
CA SER A 296 10.81 -20.66 -1.79
C SER A 296 11.16 -19.16 -1.86
N ILE A 297 12.30 -18.73 -1.28
CA ILE A 297 12.81 -17.36 -1.41
C ILE A 297 13.08 -17.02 -2.89
N ASP A 298 13.79 -17.90 -3.60
CA ASP A 298 14.10 -17.72 -5.03
C ASP A 298 12.81 -17.64 -5.88
N CYS A 299 11.85 -18.53 -5.63
CA CYS A 299 10.53 -18.47 -6.27
C CYS A 299 9.83 -17.14 -6.00
N GLY A 300 9.79 -16.69 -4.75
CA GLY A 300 9.17 -15.42 -4.37
C GLY A 300 9.80 -14.22 -5.06
N GLN A 301 11.13 -14.15 -5.10
CA GLN A 301 11.85 -13.07 -5.79
C GLN A 301 11.58 -13.04 -7.28
N LYS A 302 11.57 -14.19 -7.94
CA LYS A 302 11.28 -14.32 -9.38
C LYS A 302 9.82 -14.00 -9.70
N ALA A 303 8.88 -14.48 -8.90
CA ALA A 303 7.46 -14.21 -9.07
C ALA A 303 7.15 -12.71 -8.88
N GLY A 304 7.67 -12.08 -7.81
CA GLY A 304 7.50 -10.64 -7.59
C GLY A 304 8.01 -9.81 -8.75
N LYS A 305 9.25 -10.09 -9.18
CA LYS A 305 9.85 -9.43 -10.34
C LYS A 305 9.03 -9.61 -11.62
N TYR A 306 8.58 -10.83 -11.90
CA TYR A 306 7.75 -11.13 -13.06
C TYR A 306 6.46 -10.31 -13.05
N ILE A 307 5.77 -10.25 -11.91
CA ILE A 307 4.50 -9.53 -11.77
C ILE A 307 4.73 -8.03 -11.97
N THR A 308 5.75 -7.46 -11.35
CA THR A 308 6.10 -6.04 -11.49
C THR A 308 6.41 -5.67 -12.95
N GLU A 309 7.19 -6.50 -13.65
CA GLU A 309 7.64 -6.20 -15.02
C GLU A 309 6.57 -6.49 -16.09
N ASN A 310 5.65 -7.42 -15.87
CA ASN A 310 4.74 -7.90 -16.93
C ASN A 310 3.25 -7.61 -16.68
N ILE A 311 2.84 -7.37 -15.44
CA ILE A 311 1.42 -7.24 -15.08
C ILE A 311 1.10 -5.86 -14.53
N LEU A 312 1.99 -5.32 -13.69
CA LEU A 312 1.75 -4.04 -13.03
C LEU A 312 2.16 -2.85 -13.89
N SER A 313 1.50 -1.73 -13.65
CA SER A 313 1.84 -0.44 -14.24
C SER A 313 2.69 0.38 -13.27
N ASN A 314 3.68 1.11 -13.79
CA ASN A 314 4.47 2.03 -12.97
C ASN A 314 3.55 3.11 -12.32
N PRO A 315 3.69 3.39 -11.01
CA PRO A 315 4.79 3.02 -10.10
C PRO A 315 4.52 1.82 -9.18
N GLN A 316 3.60 0.92 -9.53
CA GLN A 316 3.35 -0.26 -8.71
C GLN A 316 4.56 -1.21 -8.75
N ASP A 317 4.92 -1.72 -7.57
CA ASP A 317 6.02 -2.65 -7.40
C ASP A 317 5.66 -3.69 -6.35
N LEU A 318 5.77 -4.97 -6.70
CA LEU A 318 5.48 -6.10 -5.82
C LEU A 318 6.78 -6.80 -5.45
N GLU A 319 7.26 -6.55 -4.24
CA GLU A 319 8.55 -7.05 -3.78
C GLU A 319 8.41 -8.33 -2.95
N TYR A 320 9.44 -9.20 -3.01
CA TYR A 320 9.63 -10.22 -1.99
C TYR A 320 10.01 -9.55 -0.67
N GLU A 321 9.21 -9.75 0.37
CA GLU A 321 9.48 -9.18 1.69
C GLU A 321 10.18 -10.17 2.63
N LYS A 322 9.64 -11.39 2.73
CA LYS A 322 10.10 -12.39 3.71
C LYS A 322 9.56 -13.79 3.42
N THR A 323 10.18 -14.79 4.07
CA THR A 323 9.66 -16.16 4.13
C THR A 323 9.55 -16.60 5.58
N PHE A 324 8.42 -17.18 5.95
CA PHE A 324 8.19 -17.79 7.26
C PHE A 324 8.46 -19.29 7.22
N TYR A 325 9.21 -19.79 8.22
CA TYR A 325 9.46 -21.23 8.41
C TYR A 325 9.94 -21.53 9.84
N PRO A 326 9.15 -22.24 10.70
CA PRO A 326 7.74 -22.60 10.48
C PRO A 326 6.77 -21.42 10.56
N PHE A 327 5.49 -21.65 10.18
CA PHE A 327 4.44 -20.65 10.22
C PHE A 327 3.13 -21.21 10.76
N ILE A 328 2.44 -20.43 11.59
CA ILE A 328 1.11 -20.73 12.12
C ILE A 328 0.18 -19.58 11.76
N LEU A 329 -0.88 -19.88 11.01
CA LEU A 329 -1.94 -18.94 10.64
C LEU A 329 -3.22 -19.31 11.38
N ILE A 330 -3.64 -18.46 12.30
CA ILE A 330 -4.80 -18.72 13.17
C ILE A 330 -6.07 -18.15 12.53
N SER A 331 -6.03 -16.88 12.13
CA SER A 331 -7.16 -16.16 11.55
C SER A 331 -6.67 -14.86 10.91
N LYS A 332 -7.59 -14.08 10.31
CA LYS A 332 -7.26 -12.73 9.78
C LYS A 332 -6.47 -11.92 10.81
N LYS A 333 -5.30 -11.40 10.40
CA LYS A 333 -4.39 -10.58 11.21
C LYS A 333 -3.87 -11.24 12.49
N ARG A 334 -3.91 -12.60 12.56
CA ARG A 334 -3.43 -13.36 13.72
C ARG A 334 -2.57 -14.54 13.27
N TYR A 335 -1.25 -14.34 13.33
CA TYR A 335 -0.28 -15.36 12.93
C TYR A 335 1.04 -15.22 13.69
N ILE A 336 1.85 -16.28 13.66
CA ILE A 336 3.21 -16.33 14.19
C ILE A 336 4.10 -17.18 13.29
N GLY A 337 5.37 -16.80 13.16
CA GLY A 337 6.36 -17.59 12.43
C GLY A 337 7.78 -17.06 12.63
N ASP A 338 8.73 -17.90 12.28
CA ASP A 338 10.14 -17.53 12.25
C ASP A 338 10.47 -17.01 10.85
N LYS A 339 10.85 -15.72 10.79
CA LYS A 339 11.02 -14.93 9.58
C LYS A 339 12.46 -14.97 9.10
N TYR A 340 12.64 -15.25 7.80
CA TYR A 340 13.87 -15.11 7.03
C TYR A 340 13.67 -14.06 5.94
N GLU A 341 14.61 -13.14 5.78
CA GLU A 341 14.54 -12.09 4.75
C GLU A 341 15.45 -12.41 3.56
N THR A 342 16.58 -13.11 3.81
CA THR A 342 17.57 -13.42 2.78
C THR A 342 18.02 -14.88 2.84
N ILE A 343 18.59 -15.38 1.73
CA ILE A 343 19.22 -16.71 1.68
C ILE A 343 20.36 -16.80 2.70
N LYS A 344 21.11 -15.71 2.91
CA LYS A 344 22.19 -15.66 3.91
C LYS A 344 21.67 -15.85 5.34
N ASP A 345 20.47 -15.39 5.64
CA ASP A 345 19.86 -15.63 6.96
C ASP A 345 19.55 -17.10 7.17
N VAL A 346 19.13 -17.82 6.13
CA VAL A 346 18.86 -19.26 6.15
C VAL A 346 20.18 -20.02 6.40
N ASP A 347 21.24 -19.67 5.68
CA ASP A 347 22.57 -20.31 5.84
C ASP A 347 23.09 -20.18 7.27
N ASN A 348 22.95 -19.00 7.85
CA ASN A 348 23.45 -18.66 9.18
C ASN A 348 22.47 -19.02 10.32
N ASN A 349 21.33 -19.67 10.05
CA ASN A 349 20.24 -19.89 11.01
C ASN A 349 19.79 -18.59 11.73
N LYS A 350 19.86 -17.47 11.05
CA LYS A 350 19.49 -16.18 11.60
C LYS A 350 18.03 -15.89 11.25
N PHE A 351 17.14 -16.18 12.17
CA PHE A 351 15.72 -15.87 12.02
C PHE A 351 15.25 -14.90 13.10
N LYS A 352 14.13 -14.24 12.83
CA LYS A 352 13.46 -13.39 13.81
C LYS A 352 12.03 -13.86 14.02
N ARG A 353 11.69 -14.30 15.23
CA ARG A 353 10.31 -14.66 15.55
C ARG A 353 9.40 -13.42 15.44
N THR A 354 8.41 -13.54 14.61
CA THR A 354 7.46 -12.46 14.33
C THR A 354 6.05 -12.96 14.56
N SER A 355 5.26 -12.17 15.27
CA SER A 355 3.84 -12.46 15.53
C SER A 355 2.98 -11.22 15.31
N MET A 356 1.79 -11.43 14.79
CA MET A 356 0.79 -10.39 14.59
C MET A 356 -0.53 -10.77 15.29
N GLY A 357 -1.15 -9.82 15.97
CA GLY A 357 -2.47 -9.98 16.57
C GLY A 357 -2.59 -11.01 17.69
N ILE A 358 -1.48 -11.58 18.15
CA ILE A 358 -1.43 -12.59 19.21
C ILE A 358 -1.34 -11.91 20.57
N VAL A 359 -2.03 -12.50 21.57
CA VAL A 359 -2.15 -12.00 22.93
C VAL A 359 -0.80 -11.63 23.57
N MET A 360 0.23 -12.46 23.38
CA MET A 360 1.59 -12.23 23.89
C MET A 360 2.25 -10.93 23.45
N LYS A 361 1.82 -10.34 22.34
CA LYS A 361 2.36 -9.08 21.77
C LYS A 361 1.46 -7.88 21.98
N ARG A 362 0.22 -8.09 22.40
CA ARG A 362 -0.73 -7.01 22.62
C ARG A 362 -0.40 -6.29 23.94
N ARG A 363 -0.31 -4.96 23.87
CA ARG A 363 -0.01 -4.12 25.03
C ARG A 363 -1.19 -3.93 25.99
N ASP A 364 -2.40 -4.19 25.50
CA ASP A 364 -3.66 -4.09 26.23
C ASP A 364 -3.97 -5.32 27.12
N ASN A 365 -3.15 -6.36 27.05
CA ASN A 365 -3.30 -7.54 27.91
C ASN A 365 -2.52 -7.40 29.22
N ALA A 366 -3.12 -7.88 30.31
CA ALA A 366 -2.47 -7.96 31.60
C ALA A 366 -1.21 -8.85 31.54
N PRO A 367 -0.17 -8.58 32.37
CA PRO A 367 1.06 -9.35 32.36
C PRO A 367 0.88 -10.85 32.55
N ILE A 368 -0.13 -11.26 33.32
CA ILE A 368 -0.45 -12.68 33.57
C ILE A 368 -0.91 -13.44 32.30
N VAL A 369 -1.36 -12.72 31.28
CA VAL A 369 -1.82 -13.30 30.01
C VAL A 369 -0.65 -13.51 29.04
N LYS A 370 0.50 -12.88 29.29
CA LYS A 370 1.75 -12.96 28.51
C LYS A 370 2.65 -14.04 29.05
#